data_6986557fab3e88e4e92a10ee00977674
#
_entry.id   6986557fab3e88e4e92a10ee00977674
#
_cell.length_a   1.000
_cell.length_b   1.000
_cell.length_c   1.000
_cell.angle_alpha   90.00
_cell.angle_beta   90.00
_cell.angle_gamma   90.00
#
_symmetry.space_group_name_H-M   'P 1'
#
loop_
_entity.id
_entity.type
_entity.pdbx_description
1 polymer ?
#
loop_
_entity_poly.entity_id
_entity_poly.type
_entity_poly.pdbx_seq_one_letter_code
_entity_poly.pdbx_strand_id
1 'polypeptide(L)'
;MAGGRTNVRAEAVAALRRRLGHDFNDASLLERALTHSSVGEGAGPQVPADNERLEFLGDRVLGLLVADRLVRDFPAADEGQLSARLHALVDKSACARVGEALGVGDALRLSPGETKTGGRRKAGVIADAVEAILAAVYRDGGLIAAQAVFERAWAEELAAPPTPAITNPKSALQEWAQGQGRPLPTYDVVQRTGSDHAPTFTVEATVTGYEPARAQGRSRQEAEKAAAIALLKREGVI
;
A
#
# COMPACT_ATOMS: atom_id res chain seq x y z
N MET A 1 14.05 15.59 -32.22
CA MET A 1 12.78 15.50 -31.42
C MET A 1 12.97 14.89 -30.01
N ALA A 2 14.16 14.95 -29.41
CA ALA A 2 14.44 14.49 -28.05
C ALA A 2 14.16 15.53 -26.94
N GLY A 3 14.10 16.83 -27.28
CA GLY A 3 13.99 17.92 -26.30
C GLY A 3 12.63 18.03 -25.56
N GLY A 4 11.53 17.61 -26.19
CA GLY A 4 10.19 17.76 -25.59
C GLY A 4 9.91 16.82 -24.41
N ARG A 5 10.43 15.60 -24.41
CA ARG A 5 10.21 14.60 -23.34
C ARG A 5 11.03 14.89 -22.08
N THR A 6 12.20 15.48 -22.24
CA THR A 6 13.08 15.86 -21.12
C THR A 6 12.48 17.02 -20.34
N ASN A 7 11.79 17.93 -20.99
CA ASN A 7 11.12 19.08 -20.36
C ASN A 7 9.92 18.61 -19.51
N VAL A 8 9.08 17.73 -20.03
CA VAL A 8 7.86 17.24 -19.34
C VAL A 8 8.21 16.53 -18.01
N ARG A 9 9.23 15.64 -18.00
CA ARG A 9 9.64 15.01 -16.74
C ARG A 9 10.25 16.01 -15.75
N ALA A 10 11.05 16.95 -16.22
CA ALA A 10 11.65 17.98 -15.37
C ALA A 10 10.56 18.83 -14.69
N GLU A 11 9.50 19.19 -15.43
CA GLU A 11 8.34 19.89 -14.90
C GLU A 11 7.58 19.04 -13.87
N ALA A 12 7.42 17.73 -14.12
CA ALA A 12 6.80 16.80 -13.17
C ALA A 12 7.61 16.68 -11.87
N VAL A 13 8.94 16.58 -11.95
CA VAL A 13 9.82 16.54 -10.77
C VAL A 13 9.73 17.86 -9.99
N ALA A 14 9.72 19.01 -10.68
CA ALA A 14 9.57 20.31 -10.04
C ALA A 14 8.20 20.46 -9.35
N ALA A 15 7.12 19.96 -9.97
CA ALA A 15 5.79 19.92 -9.35
C ALA A 15 5.75 19.01 -8.11
N LEU A 16 6.34 17.84 -8.19
CA LEU A 16 6.46 16.89 -7.07
C LEU A 16 7.20 17.54 -5.89
N ARG A 17 8.36 18.17 -6.11
CA ARG A 17 9.11 18.89 -5.06
C ARG A 17 8.26 19.93 -4.34
N ARG A 18 7.47 20.71 -5.08
CA ARG A 18 6.55 21.70 -4.48
C ARG A 18 5.48 21.04 -3.61
N ARG A 19 4.93 19.90 -4.05
CA ARG A 19 3.91 19.14 -3.27
C ARG A 19 4.50 18.51 -2.03
N LEU A 20 5.72 17.97 -2.10
CA LEU A 20 6.45 17.46 -0.94
C LEU A 20 6.74 18.57 0.07
N GLY A 21 7.02 19.79 -0.40
CA GLY A 21 7.38 20.92 0.45
C GLY A 21 8.71 20.71 1.18
N HIS A 22 9.63 19.98 0.54
CA HIS A 22 10.98 19.75 1.01
C HIS A 22 11.98 20.19 -0.05
N ASP A 23 12.89 21.07 0.35
CA ASP A 23 14.00 21.50 -0.47
C ASP A 23 15.21 20.63 -0.20
N PHE A 24 15.52 19.76 -1.17
CA PHE A 24 16.63 18.81 -1.05
C PHE A 24 17.99 19.53 -1.10
N ASN A 25 18.83 19.28 -0.09
CA ASN A 25 20.24 19.67 -0.08
C ASN A 25 21.02 18.81 -1.10
N ASP A 26 20.67 17.53 -1.22
CA ASP A 26 21.21 16.61 -2.23
C ASP A 26 20.09 16.17 -3.18
N ALA A 27 19.98 16.83 -4.32
CA ALA A 27 19.01 16.51 -5.37
C ALA A 27 19.16 15.09 -5.94
N SER A 28 20.33 14.45 -5.78
CA SER A 28 20.56 13.09 -6.26
C SER A 28 19.74 12.05 -5.49
N LEU A 29 19.39 12.32 -4.23
CA LEU A 29 18.53 11.46 -3.42
C LEU A 29 17.12 11.33 -4.03
N LEU A 30 16.52 12.45 -4.44
CA LEU A 30 15.21 12.42 -5.10
C LEU A 30 15.28 11.74 -6.47
N GLU A 31 16.32 12.05 -7.27
CA GLU A 31 16.51 11.39 -8.58
C GLU A 31 16.66 9.87 -8.43
N ARG A 32 17.37 9.41 -7.40
CA ARG A 32 17.50 8.00 -7.07
C ARG A 32 16.16 7.40 -6.65
N ALA A 33 15.39 8.06 -5.77
CA ALA A 33 14.07 7.59 -5.34
C ALA A 33 13.08 7.46 -6.51
N LEU A 34 13.24 8.29 -7.54
CA LEU A 34 12.42 8.28 -8.75
C LEU A 34 12.94 7.33 -9.85
N THR A 35 14.04 6.62 -9.64
CA THR A 35 14.63 5.70 -10.62
C THR A 35 14.25 4.26 -10.28
N HIS A 36 13.39 3.66 -11.10
CA HIS A 36 12.96 2.28 -10.94
C HIS A 36 14.05 1.30 -11.37
N SER A 37 14.13 0.11 -10.74
CA SER A 37 15.16 -0.92 -11.00
C SER A 37 15.25 -1.34 -12.47
N SER A 38 14.16 -1.30 -13.22
CA SER A 38 14.16 -1.59 -14.65
C SER A 38 15.13 -0.72 -15.48
N VAL A 39 15.54 0.43 -14.98
CA VAL A 39 16.47 1.33 -15.68
C VAL A 39 17.91 0.78 -15.65
N GLY A 40 18.27 0.04 -14.60
CA GLY A 40 19.59 -0.57 -14.40
C GLY A 40 19.86 -1.76 -15.31
N GLU A 41 18.83 -2.41 -15.84
CA GLU A 41 18.95 -3.55 -16.73
C GLU A 41 19.55 -3.10 -18.09
N GLY A 42 20.86 -3.25 -18.24
CA GLY A 42 21.59 -2.91 -19.48
C GLY A 42 22.13 -1.48 -19.57
N ALA A 43 22.06 -0.72 -18.48
CA ALA A 43 22.61 0.63 -18.43
C ALA A 43 24.04 0.63 -17.87
N GLY A 44 24.92 1.42 -18.48
CA GLY A 44 26.31 1.55 -18.07
C GLY A 44 26.51 2.25 -16.71
N PRO A 45 27.74 2.39 -16.23
CA PRO A 45 28.07 2.85 -14.87
C PRO A 45 27.63 4.27 -14.51
N GLN A 46 27.02 5.02 -15.42
CA GLN A 46 26.53 6.38 -15.22
C GLN A 46 25.03 6.47 -14.87
N VAL A 47 24.33 5.34 -14.73
CA VAL A 47 22.91 5.36 -14.32
C VAL A 47 22.86 5.51 -12.80
N PRO A 48 22.02 6.42 -12.28
CA PRO A 48 21.78 6.51 -10.84
C PRO A 48 21.37 5.13 -10.30
N ALA A 49 21.90 4.75 -9.15
CA ALA A 49 21.41 3.56 -8.46
C ALA A 49 19.89 3.66 -8.32
N ASP A 50 19.20 2.55 -8.49
CA ASP A 50 17.75 2.46 -8.38
C ASP A 50 17.21 2.78 -6.97
N ASN A 51 15.89 2.73 -6.84
CA ASN A 51 15.18 3.09 -5.62
C ASN A 51 15.05 1.95 -4.60
N GLU A 52 15.35 0.70 -4.92
CA GLU A 52 15.07 -0.46 -4.05
C GLU A 52 15.63 -0.32 -2.62
N ARG A 53 16.85 0.19 -2.48
CA ARG A 53 17.43 0.40 -1.14
C ARG A 53 16.79 1.56 -0.38
N LEU A 54 16.28 2.56 -1.09
CA LEU A 54 15.54 3.66 -0.47
C LEU A 54 14.13 3.19 -0.11
N GLU A 55 13.46 2.41 -0.96
CA GLU A 55 12.19 1.74 -0.65
C GLU A 55 12.30 0.94 0.65
N PHE A 56 13.33 0.05 0.75
CA PHE A 56 13.57 -0.73 1.97
C PHE A 56 13.67 0.14 3.23
N LEU A 57 14.36 1.28 3.15
CA LEU A 57 14.46 2.22 4.28
C LEU A 57 13.14 2.96 4.51
N GLY A 58 12.48 3.36 3.42
CA GLY A 58 11.26 4.18 3.46
C GLY A 58 10.08 3.49 4.10
N ASP A 59 9.89 2.20 3.84
CA ASP A 59 8.89 1.37 4.50
C ASP A 59 9.04 1.43 6.05
N ARG A 60 10.27 1.34 6.59
CA ARG A 60 10.53 1.44 8.03
C ARG A 60 10.29 2.84 8.57
N VAL A 61 10.69 3.86 7.82
CA VAL A 61 10.44 5.27 8.18
C VAL A 61 8.94 5.56 8.18
N LEU A 62 8.22 5.11 7.16
CA LEU A 62 6.76 5.25 7.08
C LEU A 62 6.07 4.56 8.25
N GLY A 63 6.43 3.30 8.51
CA GLY A 63 5.88 2.54 9.64
C GLY A 63 6.09 3.24 10.97
N LEU A 64 7.27 3.81 11.22
CA LEU A 64 7.57 4.58 12.42
C LEU A 64 6.69 5.83 12.52
N LEU A 65 6.60 6.62 11.45
CA LEU A 65 5.84 7.88 11.44
C LEU A 65 4.34 7.63 11.65
N VAL A 66 3.80 6.59 10.98
CA VAL A 66 2.40 6.19 11.16
C VAL A 66 2.16 5.70 12.58
N ALA A 67 3.02 4.83 13.14
CA ALA A 67 2.88 4.33 14.49
C ALA A 67 2.90 5.46 15.53
N ASP A 68 3.85 6.37 15.44
CA ASP A 68 3.95 7.54 16.33
C ASP A 68 2.69 8.42 16.23
N ARG A 69 2.20 8.66 15.01
CA ARG A 69 0.97 9.43 14.79
C ARG A 69 -0.25 8.73 15.41
N LEU A 70 -0.42 7.43 15.22
CA LEU A 70 -1.55 6.66 15.74
C LEU A 70 -1.56 6.62 17.27
N VAL A 71 -0.40 6.43 17.92
CA VAL A 71 -0.30 6.46 19.39
C VAL A 71 -0.73 7.81 19.95
N ARG A 72 -0.39 8.90 19.28
CA ARG A 72 -0.80 10.26 19.70
C ARG A 72 -2.30 10.51 19.48
N ASP A 73 -2.83 10.10 18.34
CA ASP A 73 -4.22 10.40 17.97
C ASP A 73 -5.24 9.48 18.66
N PHE A 74 -4.83 8.27 19.05
CA PHE A 74 -5.71 7.26 19.62
C PHE A 74 -5.19 6.72 20.97
N PRO A 75 -5.10 7.56 22.02
CA PRO A 75 -4.49 7.18 23.31
C PRO A 75 -5.26 6.08 24.06
N ALA A 76 -6.51 5.82 23.71
CA ALA A 76 -7.35 4.78 24.31
C ALA A 76 -7.38 3.48 23.48
N ALA A 77 -6.76 3.45 22.29
CA ALA A 77 -6.75 2.26 21.44
C ALA A 77 -5.76 1.21 21.97
N ASP A 78 -6.16 -0.06 21.89
CA ASP A 78 -5.25 -1.16 22.17
C ASP A 78 -4.28 -1.43 21.00
N GLU A 79 -3.30 -2.30 21.23
CA GLU A 79 -2.28 -2.64 20.23
C GLU A 79 -2.89 -3.22 18.95
N GLY A 80 -3.90 -4.08 19.05
CA GLY A 80 -4.56 -4.70 17.89
C GLY A 80 -5.25 -3.64 17.00
N GLN A 81 -5.93 -2.66 17.63
CA GLN A 81 -6.56 -1.55 16.95
C GLN A 81 -5.53 -0.63 16.26
N LEU A 82 -4.41 -0.35 16.95
CA LEU A 82 -3.32 0.45 16.37
C LEU A 82 -2.66 -0.28 15.20
N SER A 83 -2.38 -1.58 15.34
CA SER A 83 -1.81 -2.41 14.27
C SER A 83 -2.71 -2.48 13.03
N ALA A 84 -4.03 -2.66 13.20
CA ALA A 84 -4.97 -2.67 12.09
C ALA A 84 -4.97 -1.34 11.32
N ARG A 85 -4.94 -0.20 12.03
CA ARG A 85 -4.86 1.14 11.43
C ARG A 85 -3.53 1.38 10.73
N LEU A 86 -2.43 0.96 11.34
CA LEU A 86 -1.10 1.07 10.75
C LEU A 86 -1.06 0.33 9.41
N HIS A 87 -1.49 -0.93 9.37
CA HIS A 87 -1.52 -1.70 8.13
C HIS A 87 -2.31 -1.01 7.01
N ALA A 88 -3.45 -0.39 7.32
CA ALA A 88 -4.26 0.31 6.34
C ALA A 88 -3.58 1.56 5.77
N LEU A 89 -2.73 2.22 6.56
CA LEU A 89 -2.05 3.46 6.18
C LEU A 89 -0.70 3.23 5.48
N VAL A 90 -0.08 2.04 5.67
CA VAL A 90 1.20 1.69 5.05
C VAL A 90 1.07 0.67 3.93
N ASP A 91 -0.14 0.18 3.61
CA ASP A 91 -0.30 -0.79 2.55
C ASP A 91 0.01 -0.19 1.16
N LYS A 92 0.34 -1.07 0.20
CA LYS A 92 0.67 -0.62 -1.16
C LYS A 92 -0.45 0.19 -1.83
N SER A 93 -1.70 -0.01 -1.44
CA SER A 93 -2.84 0.74 -2.01
C SER A 93 -2.87 2.16 -1.46
N ALA A 94 -2.64 2.36 -0.17
CA ALA A 94 -2.53 3.68 0.45
C ALA A 94 -1.33 4.46 -0.12
N CYS A 95 -0.15 3.84 -0.15
CA CYS A 95 1.04 4.44 -0.75
C CYS A 95 0.82 4.82 -2.22
N ALA A 96 0.12 3.97 -3.00
CA ALA A 96 -0.20 4.28 -4.40
C ALA A 96 -1.14 5.49 -4.52
N ARG A 97 -2.20 5.60 -3.70
CA ARG A 97 -3.09 6.77 -3.71
C ARG A 97 -2.34 8.06 -3.37
N VAL A 98 -1.49 8.02 -2.34
CA VAL A 98 -0.61 9.15 -1.98
C VAL A 98 0.30 9.52 -3.15
N GLY A 99 0.90 8.54 -3.81
CA GLY A 99 1.77 8.76 -4.96
C GLY A 99 1.04 9.33 -6.19
N GLU A 100 -0.19 8.92 -6.41
CA GLU A 100 -1.06 9.49 -7.46
C GLU A 100 -1.39 10.96 -7.16
N ALA A 101 -1.78 11.29 -5.93
CA ALA A 101 -2.06 12.66 -5.49
C ALA A 101 -0.81 13.56 -5.61
N LEU A 102 0.37 13.02 -5.30
CA LEU A 102 1.64 13.71 -5.48
C LEU A 102 2.10 13.80 -6.94
N GLY A 103 1.51 13.03 -7.87
CA GLY A 103 1.91 12.97 -9.27
C GLY A 103 3.25 12.25 -9.50
N VAL A 104 3.57 11.26 -8.66
CA VAL A 104 4.83 10.50 -8.71
C VAL A 104 5.02 9.82 -10.05
N GLY A 105 3.96 9.22 -10.63
CA GLY A 105 4.04 8.48 -11.88
C GLY A 105 4.67 9.24 -13.04
N ASP A 106 4.38 10.55 -13.16
CA ASP A 106 4.93 11.40 -14.24
C ASP A 106 6.41 11.74 -14.01
N ALA A 107 6.84 11.77 -12.75
CA ALA A 107 8.23 12.05 -12.36
C ALA A 107 9.14 10.82 -12.47
N LEU A 108 8.59 9.59 -12.51
CA LEU A 108 9.37 8.36 -12.55
C LEU A 108 10.29 8.26 -13.77
N ARG A 109 11.48 7.68 -13.55
CA ARG A 109 12.39 7.19 -14.58
C ARG A 109 12.22 5.67 -14.68
N LEU A 110 11.74 5.22 -15.84
CA LEU A 110 11.47 3.83 -16.16
C LEU A 110 12.20 3.45 -17.45
N SER A 111 12.50 2.16 -17.61
CA SER A 111 12.96 1.66 -18.92
C SER A 111 11.89 1.87 -20.00
N PRO A 112 12.27 1.84 -21.29
CA PRO A 112 11.31 1.88 -22.39
C PRO A 112 10.30 0.73 -22.34
N GLY A 113 10.74 -0.48 -21.92
CA GLY A 113 9.88 -1.65 -21.75
C GLY A 113 8.82 -1.43 -20.69
N GLU A 114 9.25 -1.02 -19.49
CA GLU A 114 8.35 -0.75 -18.35
C GLU A 114 7.38 0.40 -18.65
N THR A 115 7.84 1.43 -19.36
CA THR A 115 6.97 2.53 -19.80
C THR A 115 5.87 2.03 -20.76
N LYS A 116 6.19 1.14 -21.72
CA LYS A 116 5.21 0.58 -22.66
C LYS A 116 4.15 -0.30 -21.99
N THR A 117 4.51 -0.98 -20.90
CA THR A 117 3.59 -1.82 -20.12
C THR A 117 2.78 -1.02 -19.10
N GLY A 118 2.83 0.31 -19.15
CA GLY A 118 2.05 1.18 -18.26
C GLY A 118 2.64 1.35 -16.87
N GLY A 119 3.94 1.11 -16.67
CA GLY A 119 4.62 1.17 -15.37
C GLY A 119 4.36 2.44 -14.57
N ARG A 120 4.20 3.59 -15.23
CA ARG A 120 3.85 4.88 -14.59
C ARG A 120 2.52 4.89 -13.83
N ARG A 121 1.63 3.92 -14.10
CA ARG A 121 0.30 3.78 -13.49
C ARG A 121 0.15 2.50 -12.67
N LYS A 122 1.19 1.67 -12.60
CA LYS A 122 1.16 0.46 -11.76
C LYS A 122 1.23 0.87 -10.29
N ALA A 123 0.22 0.49 -9.52
CA ALA A 123 0.12 0.83 -8.11
C ALA A 123 1.37 0.42 -7.31
N GLY A 124 1.92 -0.78 -7.56
CA GLY A 124 3.16 -1.23 -6.91
C GLY A 124 4.34 -0.30 -7.19
N VAL A 125 4.57 0.06 -8.47
CA VAL A 125 5.68 0.95 -8.87
C VAL A 125 5.57 2.34 -8.23
N ILE A 126 4.34 2.86 -8.12
CA ILE A 126 4.08 4.15 -7.49
C ILE A 126 4.30 4.05 -5.98
N ALA A 127 3.81 3.00 -5.34
CA ALA A 127 3.97 2.77 -3.90
C ALA A 127 5.45 2.67 -3.51
N ASP A 128 6.21 1.80 -4.19
CA ASP A 128 7.64 1.60 -3.95
C ASP A 128 8.42 2.94 -4.10
N ALA A 129 8.04 3.77 -5.09
CA ALA A 129 8.65 5.08 -5.27
C ALA A 129 8.27 6.08 -4.16
N VAL A 130 7.06 6.02 -3.62
CA VAL A 130 6.62 6.88 -2.50
C VAL A 130 7.41 6.56 -1.24
N GLU A 131 7.60 5.29 -0.92
CA GLU A 131 8.47 4.87 0.19
C GLU A 131 9.91 5.35 -0.03
N ALA A 132 10.43 5.16 -1.24
CA ALA A 132 11.77 5.63 -1.59
C ALA A 132 11.93 7.16 -1.47
N ILE A 133 10.91 7.94 -1.85
CA ILE A 133 10.90 9.40 -1.68
C ILE A 133 10.93 9.77 -0.20
N LEU A 134 10.15 9.10 0.65
CA LEU A 134 10.16 9.36 2.08
C LEU A 134 11.54 9.06 2.70
N ALA A 135 12.19 7.97 2.27
CA ALA A 135 13.56 7.68 2.66
C ALA A 135 14.55 8.73 2.17
N ALA A 136 14.39 9.23 0.93
CA ALA A 136 15.22 10.29 0.40
C ALA A 136 15.14 11.57 1.24
N VAL A 137 13.93 11.97 1.63
CA VAL A 137 13.68 13.10 2.55
C VAL A 137 14.33 12.85 3.92
N TYR A 138 14.14 11.64 4.46
CA TYR A 138 14.75 11.25 5.74
C TYR A 138 16.29 11.31 5.68
N ARG A 139 16.89 10.87 4.58
CA ARG A 139 18.36 10.90 4.40
C ARG A 139 18.91 12.31 4.23
N ASP A 140 18.13 13.20 3.64
CA ASP A 140 18.50 14.58 3.36
C ASP A 140 18.29 15.51 4.57
N GLY A 141 17.16 15.40 5.26
CA GLY A 141 16.72 16.34 6.31
C GLY A 141 16.38 15.69 7.67
N GLY A 142 16.61 14.38 7.82
CA GLY A 142 16.34 13.64 9.06
C GLY A 142 14.84 13.39 9.33
N LEU A 143 14.54 12.90 10.54
CA LEU A 143 13.19 12.47 10.90
C LEU A 143 12.18 13.62 10.90
N ILE A 144 12.58 14.83 11.31
CA ILE A 144 11.69 16.00 11.36
C ILE A 144 11.22 16.37 9.95
N ALA A 145 12.12 16.36 8.96
CA ALA A 145 11.75 16.63 7.57
C ALA A 145 10.84 15.54 7.01
N ALA A 146 11.15 14.26 7.28
CA ALA A 146 10.32 13.13 6.87
C ALA A 146 8.92 13.22 7.48
N GLN A 147 8.80 13.58 8.76
CA GLN A 147 7.52 13.77 9.43
C GLN A 147 6.69 14.88 8.78
N ALA A 148 7.30 16.03 8.48
CA ALA A 148 6.59 17.13 7.83
C ALA A 148 6.05 16.75 6.44
N VAL A 149 6.83 15.99 5.66
CA VAL A 149 6.38 15.45 4.37
C VAL A 149 5.28 14.41 4.55
N PHE A 150 5.43 13.50 5.49
CA PHE A 150 4.41 12.49 5.81
C PHE A 150 3.07 13.14 6.20
N GLU A 151 3.05 14.06 7.14
CA GLU A 151 1.82 14.71 7.60
C GLU A 151 1.09 15.46 6.47
N ARG A 152 1.83 16.02 5.53
CA ARG A 152 1.27 16.66 4.35
C ARG A 152 0.76 15.66 3.32
N ALA A 153 1.56 14.66 2.97
CA ALA A 153 1.26 13.73 1.90
C ALA A 153 0.16 12.73 2.27
N TRP A 154 0.11 12.29 3.54
CA TRP A 154 -0.91 11.38 4.07
C TRP A 154 -2.12 12.07 4.69
N ALA A 155 -2.26 13.39 4.53
CA ALA A 155 -3.35 14.14 5.18
C ALA A 155 -4.74 13.57 4.86
N GLU A 156 -5.00 13.20 3.61
CA GLU A 156 -6.29 12.61 3.18
C GLU A 156 -6.48 11.20 3.74
N GLU A 157 -5.45 10.35 3.72
CA GLU A 157 -5.48 8.99 4.27
C GLU A 157 -5.68 8.99 5.80
N LEU A 158 -5.05 9.94 6.49
CA LEU A 158 -5.21 10.12 7.94
C LEU A 158 -6.58 10.67 8.33
N ALA A 159 -7.19 11.51 7.49
CA ALA A 159 -8.51 12.07 7.71
C ALA A 159 -9.64 11.09 7.33
N ALA A 160 -9.34 10.08 6.51
CA ALA A 160 -10.31 9.08 6.13
C ALA A 160 -10.83 8.37 7.41
N PRO A 161 -12.17 8.18 7.54
CA PRO A 161 -12.68 7.40 8.64
C PRO A 161 -11.98 6.04 8.61
N PRO A 162 -11.62 5.49 9.79
CA PRO A 162 -11.00 4.19 9.82
C PRO A 162 -11.96 3.21 9.13
N THR A 163 -11.66 2.91 7.89
CA THR A 163 -12.26 1.72 7.27
C THR A 163 -11.83 0.59 8.19
N PRO A 164 -12.75 -0.23 8.71
CA PRO A 164 -12.35 -1.46 9.36
C PRO A 164 -11.59 -2.26 8.30
N ALA A 165 -10.30 -2.01 8.18
CA ALA A 165 -9.44 -2.86 7.39
C ALA A 165 -9.43 -4.16 8.17
N ILE A 166 -10.29 -5.08 7.74
CA ILE A 166 -10.23 -6.45 8.22
C ILE A 166 -8.95 -7.01 7.61
N THR A 167 -7.86 -6.74 8.30
CA THR A 167 -6.52 -7.20 7.93
C THR A 167 -6.50 -8.72 7.80
N ASN A 168 -7.34 -9.36 8.59
CA ASN A 168 -7.62 -10.78 8.46
C ASN A 168 -9.14 -11.03 8.65
N PRO A 169 -9.91 -11.14 7.56
CA PRO A 169 -11.35 -11.39 7.64
C PRO A 169 -11.72 -12.65 8.42
N LYS A 170 -10.84 -13.65 8.41
CA LYS A 170 -11.06 -14.90 9.17
C LYS A 170 -10.91 -14.67 10.66
N SER A 171 -9.90 -13.90 11.10
CA SER A 171 -9.72 -13.52 12.51
C SER A 171 -10.86 -12.62 12.97
N ALA A 172 -11.26 -11.63 12.19
CA ALA A 172 -12.38 -10.76 12.53
C ALA A 172 -13.69 -11.55 12.68
N LEU A 173 -13.96 -12.51 11.79
CA LEU A 173 -15.13 -13.38 11.92
C LEU A 173 -15.04 -14.27 13.16
N GLN A 174 -13.85 -14.75 13.51
CA GLN A 174 -13.61 -15.54 14.71
C GLN A 174 -13.86 -14.70 15.98
N GLU A 175 -13.29 -13.50 16.07
CA GLU A 175 -13.49 -12.58 17.20
C GLU A 175 -14.95 -12.19 17.37
N TRP A 176 -15.63 -11.89 16.26
CA TRP A 176 -17.06 -11.60 16.27
C TRP A 176 -17.88 -12.79 16.77
N ALA A 177 -17.64 -14.00 16.23
CA ALA A 177 -18.35 -15.21 16.66
C ALA A 177 -18.15 -15.49 18.17
N GLN A 178 -16.90 -15.36 18.66
CA GLN A 178 -16.58 -15.51 20.07
C GLN A 178 -17.26 -14.42 20.93
N GLY A 179 -17.30 -13.17 20.45
CA GLY A 179 -18.03 -12.09 21.11
C GLY A 179 -19.53 -12.34 21.21
N GLN A 180 -20.11 -13.14 20.28
CA GLN A 180 -21.49 -13.63 20.33
C GLN A 180 -21.67 -14.92 21.15
N GLY A 181 -20.61 -15.40 21.83
CA GLY A 181 -20.64 -16.66 22.59
C GLY A 181 -20.76 -17.90 21.69
N ARG A 182 -20.32 -17.84 20.43
CA ARG A 182 -20.42 -18.93 19.46
C ARG A 182 -19.07 -19.65 19.29
N PRO A 183 -19.10 -20.94 18.85
CA PRO A 183 -17.88 -21.65 18.45
C PRO A 183 -17.15 -20.95 17.30
N LEU A 184 -15.90 -21.33 17.09
CA LEU A 184 -15.09 -20.85 15.96
C LEU A 184 -15.79 -21.11 14.63
N PRO A 185 -15.67 -20.16 13.65
CA PRO A 185 -16.19 -20.37 12.29
C PRO A 185 -15.55 -21.58 11.61
N THR A 186 -16.32 -22.30 10.81
CA THR A 186 -15.83 -23.36 9.93
C THR A 186 -15.86 -22.91 8.47
N TYR A 187 -14.99 -23.52 7.65
CA TYR A 187 -14.83 -23.18 6.23
C TYR A 187 -14.76 -24.45 5.40
N ASP A 188 -15.78 -24.67 4.57
CA ASP A 188 -15.87 -25.84 3.73
C ASP A 188 -15.83 -25.46 2.25
N VAL A 189 -14.98 -26.19 1.47
CA VAL A 189 -14.96 -26.05 0.02
C VAL A 189 -16.17 -26.78 -0.53
N VAL A 190 -17.19 -26.04 -0.96
CA VAL A 190 -18.44 -26.62 -1.48
C VAL A 190 -18.37 -26.88 -2.98
N GLN A 191 -17.44 -26.22 -3.71
CA GLN A 191 -17.27 -26.42 -5.14
C GLN A 191 -15.86 -26.04 -5.58
N ARG A 192 -15.32 -26.81 -6.56
CA ARG A 192 -14.12 -26.43 -7.32
C ARG A 192 -14.45 -26.53 -8.81
N THR A 193 -14.20 -25.46 -9.56
CA THR A 193 -14.42 -25.37 -11.00
C THR A 193 -13.18 -24.77 -11.69
N GLY A 194 -13.17 -24.75 -13.01
CA GLY A 194 -12.04 -24.24 -13.80
C GLY A 194 -10.99 -25.28 -14.11
N SER A 195 -9.99 -24.91 -14.91
CA SER A 195 -8.85 -25.77 -15.25
C SER A 195 -7.84 -25.81 -14.11
N ASP A 196 -6.92 -26.79 -14.11
CA ASP A 196 -5.87 -26.88 -13.10
C ASP A 196 -4.93 -25.65 -13.06
N HIS A 197 -4.82 -24.93 -14.17
CA HIS A 197 -4.04 -23.67 -14.26
C HIS A 197 -4.82 -22.42 -13.88
N ALA A 198 -6.16 -22.50 -13.76
CA ALA A 198 -7.02 -21.42 -13.35
C ALA A 198 -8.23 -21.94 -12.54
N PRO A 199 -8.00 -22.52 -11.35
CA PRO A 199 -9.07 -23.06 -10.52
C PRO A 199 -9.87 -21.93 -9.89
N THR A 200 -11.17 -22.18 -9.72
CA THR A 200 -12.06 -21.34 -8.90
C THR A 200 -12.62 -22.18 -7.78
N PHE A 201 -12.42 -21.74 -6.55
CA PHE A 201 -12.94 -22.38 -5.35
C PHE A 201 -14.17 -21.61 -4.86
N THR A 202 -15.24 -22.32 -4.55
CA THR A 202 -16.35 -21.77 -3.78
C THR A 202 -16.28 -22.31 -2.37
N VAL A 203 -16.17 -21.40 -1.39
CA VAL A 203 -16.09 -21.74 0.03
C VAL A 203 -17.34 -21.22 0.74
N GLU A 204 -17.83 -22.02 1.68
CA GLU A 204 -18.87 -21.68 2.62
C GLU A 204 -18.25 -21.42 4.00
N ALA A 205 -18.51 -20.24 4.58
CA ALA A 205 -18.18 -19.91 5.96
C ALA A 205 -19.42 -20.07 6.84
N THR A 206 -19.33 -20.81 7.92
CA THR A 206 -20.42 -21.11 8.84
C THR A 206 -20.07 -20.67 10.26
N VAL A 207 -20.97 -19.93 10.89
CA VAL A 207 -21.00 -19.66 12.33
C VAL A 207 -22.30 -20.22 12.90
N THR A 208 -22.22 -20.98 13.97
CA THR A 208 -23.39 -21.63 14.59
C THR A 208 -24.47 -20.61 14.98
N GLY A 209 -25.67 -20.82 14.45
CA GLY A 209 -26.83 -19.94 14.70
C GLY A 209 -26.97 -18.79 13.72
N TYR A 210 -26.14 -18.73 12.69
CA TYR A 210 -26.23 -17.77 11.59
C TYR A 210 -26.30 -18.51 10.25
N GLU A 211 -26.93 -17.88 9.26
CA GLU A 211 -26.95 -18.39 7.89
C GLU A 211 -25.53 -18.46 7.33
N PRO A 212 -25.11 -19.54 6.67
CA PRO A 212 -23.79 -19.63 6.04
C PRO A 212 -23.62 -18.58 4.93
N ALA A 213 -22.40 -18.13 4.71
CA ALA A 213 -22.05 -17.23 3.60
C ALA A 213 -21.10 -17.92 2.62
N ARG A 214 -21.35 -17.77 1.31
CA ARG A 214 -20.54 -18.36 0.24
C ARG A 214 -19.83 -17.29 -0.54
N ALA A 215 -18.57 -17.56 -0.92
CA ALA A 215 -17.83 -16.72 -1.83
C ALA A 215 -16.86 -17.55 -2.68
N GLN A 216 -16.37 -16.91 -3.75
CA GLN A 216 -15.45 -17.52 -4.70
C GLN A 216 -14.08 -16.86 -4.63
N GLY A 217 -13.01 -17.61 -4.97
CA GLY A 217 -11.66 -17.12 -5.08
C GLY A 217 -10.81 -18.02 -5.99
N ARG A 218 -9.71 -17.50 -6.47
CA ARG A 218 -8.75 -18.25 -7.31
C ARG A 218 -7.90 -19.25 -6.50
N SER A 219 -7.93 -19.13 -5.18
CA SER A 219 -7.36 -20.08 -4.25
C SER A 219 -8.35 -20.34 -3.12
N ARG A 220 -8.17 -21.50 -2.41
CA ARG A 220 -8.96 -21.81 -1.23
C ARG A 220 -8.88 -20.67 -0.20
N GLN A 221 -7.68 -20.16 0.06
CA GLN A 221 -7.45 -19.09 1.04
C GLN A 221 -8.15 -17.77 0.65
N GLU A 222 -8.16 -17.43 -0.63
CA GLU A 222 -8.87 -16.26 -1.13
C GLU A 222 -10.39 -16.41 -0.98
N ALA A 223 -10.93 -17.58 -1.33
CA ALA A 223 -12.34 -17.88 -1.18
C ALA A 223 -12.80 -17.89 0.30
N GLU A 224 -11.97 -18.43 1.21
CA GLU A 224 -12.23 -18.40 2.66
C GLU A 224 -12.29 -16.95 3.20
N LYS A 225 -11.35 -16.10 2.80
CA LYS A 225 -11.36 -14.66 3.15
C LYS A 225 -12.61 -13.96 2.63
N ALA A 226 -12.95 -14.20 1.37
CA ALA A 226 -14.12 -13.60 0.75
C ALA A 226 -15.44 -14.06 1.42
N ALA A 227 -15.55 -15.33 1.82
CA ALA A 227 -16.71 -15.86 2.52
C ALA A 227 -16.83 -15.26 3.93
N ALA A 228 -15.71 -15.07 4.65
CA ALA A 228 -15.71 -14.39 5.94
C ALA A 228 -16.19 -12.93 5.82
N ILE A 229 -15.71 -12.19 4.81
CA ILE A 229 -16.16 -10.82 4.52
C ILE A 229 -17.67 -10.79 4.23
N ALA A 230 -18.15 -11.72 3.40
CA ALA A 230 -19.56 -11.77 3.03
C ALA A 230 -20.46 -11.98 4.26
N LEU A 231 -20.04 -12.84 5.21
CA LEU A 231 -20.77 -13.06 6.45
C LEU A 231 -20.74 -11.83 7.35
N LEU A 232 -19.58 -11.24 7.58
CA LEU A 232 -19.41 -10.03 8.41
C LEU A 232 -20.22 -8.85 7.87
N LYS A 233 -20.25 -8.66 6.54
CA LYS A 233 -21.08 -7.62 5.88
C LYS A 233 -22.56 -7.84 6.09
N ARG A 234 -23.01 -9.07 5.90
CA ARG A 234 -24.44 -9.39 6.07
C ARG A 234 -24.91 -9.17 7.51
N GLU A 235 -24.05 -9.47 8.49
CA GLU A 235 -24.36 -9.27 9.91
C GLU A 235 -24.10 -7.83 10.39
N GLY A 236 -23.74 -6.90 9.48
CA GLY A 236 -23.54 -5.49 9.80
C GLY A 236 -22.34 -5.20 10.71
N VAL A 237 -21.35 -6.09 10.69
CA VAL A 237 -20.12 -5.94 11.48
C VAL A 237 -19.14 -5.01 10.76
N ILE A 238 -19.26 -4.94 9.42
CA ILE A 238 -18.40 -4.14 8.53
C ILE A 238 -19.21 -3.58 7.37
#